data_792e367bb0722b168f604befed514060
#
_entry.id   792e367bb0722b168f604befed514060
#
_cell.length_a   1.000
_cell.length_b   1.000
_cell.length_c   1.000
_cell.angle_alpha   90.00
_cell.angle_beta   90.00
_cell.angle_gamma   90.00
#
_symmetry.space_group_name_H-M   'P 1'
#
loop_
_entity.id
_entity.type
_entity.pdbx_description
1 polymer ?
#
loop_
_entity_poly.entity_id
_entity_poly.type
_entity_poly.pdbx_seq_one_letter_code
_entity_poly.pdbx_strand_id
1 'polypeptide(L)'
;QLKEVTISTTRMPEVKQNAAATVTIIDQKQIAEMSKAAPDITHLLGMLTPGMALSSNTTSSRAQSLRGRSALILIDGIPQSTPLRSTDRDIRTIDIAAIDHIEVVKGSTALYGNGAIGGLINIITKKNTTNRSIAGETTLSGSTYNFFRHGKGQGYRINQQVYGRLGQFDYLVNGAFGRTGSAIDGDGKFISPRYGLGDTYTTNVLVNLGYSLSPKNRIELMYNFYRSLQDTKLIPFGGKYLQSPSIGIIGSKDPQAVDEGTRYNHNAYLKFTSKDIFKHTDLEASVYGSGIYTIFDFRKANPAQPRWEETSGQSAVKDRKFGFRTQFNTR
;
A
#
# COMPACT_ATOMS: atom_id res chain seq x y z
N GLN A 1 26.85 18.68 -1.86
CA GLN A 1 25.85 19.19 -0.93
C GLN A 1 24.83 18.10 -0.69
N LEU A 2 24.70 17.61 0.56
CA LEU A 2 23.62 16.73 0.96
C LEU A 2 22.31 17.51 0.77
N LYS A 3 21.40 16.98 -0.06
CA LYS A 3 20.05 17.53 -0.18
C LYS A 3 19.40 17.49 1.20
N GLU A 4 18.99 18.62 1.70
CA GLU A 4 18.22 18.74 2.92
C GLU A 4 16.89 17.98 2.75
N VAL A 5 16.71 16.92 3.54
CA VAL A 5 15.54 16.05 3.40
C VAL A 5 14.48 16.55 4.36
N THR A 6 13.40 17.08 3.81
CA THR A 6 12.22 17.51 4.55
C THR A 6 11.28 16.34 4.76
N ILE A 7 10.78 16.17 5.97
CA ILE A 7 9.79 15.16 6.35
C ILE A 7 8.43 15.81 6.60
N SER A 8 7.36 15.12 6.24
CA SER A 8 5.98 15.59 6.42
C SER A 8 5.26 14.92 7.60
N THR A 9 5.90 13.92 8.21
CA THR A 9 5.32 13.09 9.27
C THR A 9 5.17 13.77 10.62
N THR A 10 5.80 14.92 10.84
CA THR A 10 5.66 15.74 12.08
C THR A 10 4.51 16.73 12.00
N ARG A 11 3.67 16.67 10.95
CA ARG A 11 2.64 17.64 10.55
C ARG A 11 3.18 19.00 10.09
N MET A 12 4.44 19.29 10.32
CA MET A 12 5.16 20.40 9.71
C MET A 12 6.25 19.83 8.81
N PRO A 13 6.52 20.43 7.64
CA PRO A 13 7.74 20.14 6.91
C PRO A 13 8.94 20.52 7.78
N GLU A 14 9.59 19.52 8.33
CA GLU A 14 10.80 19.69 9.14
C GLU A 14 12.00 19.05 8.45
N VAL A 15 13.16 19.63 8.67
CA VAL A 15 14.42 18.99 8.29
C VAL A 15 14.60 17.75 9.14
N LYS A 16 14.90 16.62 8.52
CA LYS A 16 15.08 15.32 9.20
C LYS A 16 15.99 15.40 10.45
N GLN A 17 16.99 16.26 10.43
CA GLN A 17 17.94 16.45 11.55
C GLN A 17 17.31 17.08 12.80
N ASN A 18 16.22 17.83 12.63
CA ASN A 18 15.53 18.52 13.71
C ASN A 18 14.34 17.76 14.28
N ALA A 19 14.00 16.62 13.67
CA ALA A 19 12.88 15.81 14.12
C ALA A 19 13.17 15.15 15.48
N ALA A 20 12.28 15.33 16.43
CA ALA A 20 12.36 14.71 17.77
C ALA A 20 12.24 13.17 17.75
N ALA A 21 11.96 12.57 16.61
CA ALA A 21 11.80 11.14 16.42
C ALA A 21 12.81 10.57 15.41
N THR A 22 13.15 9.29 15.55
CA THR A 22 13.98 8.59 14.56
C THR A 22 13.19 8.35 13.29
N VAL A 23 13.54 9.04 12.21
CA VAL A 23 12.90 8.92 10.90
C VAL A 23 13.81 8.20 9.91
N THR A 24 13.27 7.16 9.28
CA THR A 24 13.88 6.49 8.11
C THR A 24 13.12 6.92 6.87
N ILE A 25 13.85 7.35 5.83
CA ILE A 25 13.26 7.70 4.54
C ILE A 25 13.74 6.66 3.54
N ILE A 26 12.79 6.06 2.83
CA ILE A 26 13.05 5.19 1.69
C ILE A 26 12.77 6.04 0.46
N ASP A 27 13.83 6.41 -0.25
CA ASP A 27 13.74 7.31 -1.39
C ASP A 27 13.32 6.59 -2.68
N GLN A 28 13.02 7.38 -3.72
CA GLN A 28 12.58 6.89 -5.01
C GLN A 28 13.60 5.94 -5.68
N LYS A 29 14.90 6.17 -5.48
CA LYS A 29 15.96 5.33 -6.04
C LYS A 29 15.95 3.95 -5.37
N GLN A 30 15.87 3.90 -4.05
CA GLN A 30 15.76 2.65 -3.29
C GLN A 30 14.49 1.88 -3.67
N ILE A 31 13.35 2.58 -3.84
CA ILE A 31 12.10 1.99 -4.30
C ILE A 31 12.26 1.39 -5.70
N ALA A 32 12.85 2.12 -6.63
CA ALA A 32 13.06 1.66 -8.01
C ALA A 32 14.01 0.45 -8.09
N GLU A 33 15.06 0.41 -7.31
CA GLU A 33 16.00 -0.71 -7.24
C GLU A 33 15.35 -1.96 -6.64
N MET A 34 14.68 -1.82 -5.51
CA MET A 34 14.01 -2.95 -4.85
C MET A 34 12.81 -3.48 -5.63
N SER A 35 12.11 -2.62 -6.36
CA SER A 35 10.95 -3.03 -7.17
C SER A 35 11.30 -4.01 -8.29
N LYS A 36 12.56 -4.07 -8.71
CA LYS A 36 13.07 -5.05 -9.68
C LYS A 36 13.11 -6.46 -9.10
N ALA A 37 13.40 -6.58 -7.81
CA ALA A 37 13.49 -7.87 -7.12
C ALA A 37 12.17 -8.28 -6.46
N ALA A 38 11.43 -7.31 -5.93
CA ALA A 38 10.18 -7.55 -5.20
C ALA A 38 9.20 -6.39 -5.44
N PRO A 39 8.20 -6.56 -6.32
CA PRO A 39 7.25 -5.48 -6.65
C PRO A 39 6.18 -5.24 -5.58
N ASP A 40 6.36 -5.74 -4.38
CA ASP A 40 5.42 -5.61 -3.26
C ASP A 40 5.98 -4.68 -2.17
N ILE A 41 5.19 -3.68 -1.79
CA ILE A 41 5.56 -2.69 -0.77
C ILE A 41 5.90 -3.32 0.58
N THR A 42 5.30 -4.46 0.93
CA THR A 42 5.56 -5.13 2.22
C THR A 42 6.98 -5.72 2.27
N HIS A 43 7.48 -6.24 1.15
CA HIS A 43 8.88 -6.66 1.02
C HIS A 43 9.83 -5.49 1.13
N LEU A 44 9.55 -4.43 0.39
CA LEU A 44 10.35 -3.20 0.40
C LEU A 44 10.49 -2.65 1.82
N LEU A 45 9.39 -2.52 2.54
CA LEU A 45 9.41 -2.06 3.94
C LEU A 45 10.21 -2.98 4.85
N GLY A 46 10.03 -4.31 4.72
CA GLY A 46 10.75 -5.29 5.53
C GLY A 46 12.26 -5.27 5.31
N MET A 47 12.71 -5.05 4.07
CA MET A 47 14.13 -5.04 3.71
C MET A 47 14.82 -3.71 4.01
N LEU A 48 14.13 -2.59 3.84
CA LEU A 48 14.73 -1.25 3.94
C LEU A 48 14.47 -0.54 5.27
N THR A 49 13.58 -1.07 6.12
CA THR A 49 13.24 -0.43 7.39
C THR A 49 13.79 -1.23 8.57
N PRO A 50 14.86 -0.77 9.25
CA PRO A 50 15.36 -1.45 10.44
C PRO A 50 14.30 -1.59 11.52
N GLY A 51 14.05 -2.82 11.98
CA GLY A 51 13.02 -3.14 12.97
C GLY A 51 11.63 -3.41 12.41
N MET A 52 11.45 -3.37 11.09
CA MET A 52 10.24 -3.85 10.42
C MET A 52 10.32 -5.37 10.23
N ALA A 53 9.25 -6.10 10.55
CA ALA A 53 9.17 -7.52 10.26
C ALA A 53 9.18 -7.75 8.74
N LEU A 54 9.77 -8.86 8.31
CA LEU A 54 9.76 -9.26 6.90
C LEU A 54 8.34 -9.60 6.45
N SER A 55 8.08 -9.46 5.16
CA SER A 55 6.81 -9.90 4.58
C SER A 55 6.64 -11.41 4.76
N SER A 56 5.44 -11.83 5.15
CA SER A 56 5.05 -13.24 5.25
C SER A 56 4.70 -13.86 3.90
N ASN A 57 4.80 -13.13 2.80
CA ASN A 57 4.33 -13.54 1.47
C ASN A 57 2.84 -13.93 1.41
N THR A 58 2.05 -13.34 2.30
CA THR A 58 0.60 -13.54 2.33
C THR A 58 -0.13 -12.27 1.90
N THR A 59 -1.38 -12.39 1.54
CA THR A 59 -2.23 -11.24 1.20
C THR A 59 -2.52 -10.34 2.39
N SER A 60 -2.33 -10.84 3.63
CA SER A 60 -2.46 -10.08 4.86
C SER A 60 -1.10 -9.54 5.31
N SER A 61 -1.05 -8.29 5.74
CA SER A 61 0.11 -7.68 6.40
C SER A 61 0.09 -7.80 7.93
N ARG A 62 -0.80 -8.64 8.48
CA ARG A 62 -1.03 -8.77 9.93
C ARG A 62 0.24 -9.13 10.72
N ALA A 63 1.10 -9.97 10.18
CA ALA A 63 2.35 -10.35 10.82
C ALA A 63 3.45 -9.29 10.69
N GLN A 64 3.26 -8.29 9.84
CA GLN A 64 4.25 -7.26 9.59
C GLN A 64 4.11 -6.15 10.62
N SER A 65 5.06 -6.09 11.53
CA SER A 65 5.08 -5.18 12.68
C SER A 65 6.35 -4.32 12.65
N LEU A 66 6.27 -3.15 13.24
CA LEU A 66 7.42 -2.28 13.47
C LEU A 66 7.86 -2.42 14.94
N ARG A 67 9.04 -3.01 15.19
CA ARG A 67 9.53 -3.33 16.54
C ARG A 67 8.55 -4.20 17.35
N GLY A 68 7.91 -5.17 16.70
CA GLY A 68 6.93 -6.08 17.34
C GLY A 68 5.57 -5.45 17.62
N ARG A 69 5.30 -4.21 17.14
CA ARG A 69 4.05 -3.48 17.39
C ARG A 69 3.42 -3.01 16.09
N SER A 70 2.11 -2.75 16.12
CA SER A 70 1.39 -2.20 14.95
C SER A 70 1.88 -0.79 14.61
N ALA A 71 2.10 -0.54 13.32
CA ALA A 71 2.38 0.78 12.78
C ALA A 71 1.11 1.38 12.17
N LEU A 72 0.92 2.68 12.31
CA LEU A 72 -0.12 3.41 11.61
C LEU A 72 0.33 3.66 10.16
N ILE A 73 -0.50 3.27 9.19
CA ILE A 73 -0.23 3.49 7.77
C ILE A 73 -0.98 4.72 7.30
N LEU A 74 -0.26 5.62 6.61
CA LEU A 74 -0.81 6.83 6.01
C LEU A 74 -0.50 6.84 4.51
N ILE A 75 -1.39 7.45 3.72
CA ILE A 75 -1.12 7.89 2.34
C ILE A 75 -1.27 9.42 2.33
N ASP A 76 -0.21 10.13 2.00
CA ASP A 76 -0.15 11.61 2.04
C ASP A 76 -0.69 12.19 3.35
N GLY A 77 -0.38 11.55 4.48
CA GLY A 77 -0.85 11.95 5.81
C GLY A 77 -2.29 11.54 6.15
N ILE A 78 -2.99 10.78 5.30
CA ILE A 78 -4.35 10.28 5.55
C ILE A 78 -4.30 8.87 6.09
N PRO A 79 -4.80 8.60 7.32
CA PRO A 79 -4.78 7.28 7.92
C PRO A 79 -5.57 6.24 7.12
N GLN A 80 -4.94 5.08 6.87
CA GLN A 80 -5.53 3.95 6.17
C GLN A 80 -6.14 2.92 7.12
N SER A 81 -5.69 2.88 8.37
CA SER A 81 -6.16 1.91 9.38
C SER A 81 -7.67 1.96 9.60
N THR A 82 -8.27 0.81 9.85
CA THR A 82 -9.69 0.68 10.16
C THR A 82 -9.88 0.43 11.66
N PRO A 83 -11.02 0.83 12.27
CA PRO A 83 -11.31 0.56 13.67
C PRO A 83 -11.36 -0.94 14.00
N LEU A 84 -11.70 -1.78 13.04
CA LEU A 84 -11.87 -3.22 13.21
C LEU A 84 -10.55 -3.99 13.13
N ARG A 85 -9.62 -3.53 12.27
CA ARG A 85 -8.34 -4.20 12.02
C ARG A 85 -7.27 -3.18 11.70
N SER A 86 -6.39 -2.95 12.62
CA SER A 86 -5.43 -1.86 12.56
C SER A 86 -4.31 -2.01 11.52
N THR A 87 -4.05 -3.21 10.98
CA THR A 87 -2.88 -3.40 10.09
C THR A 87 -3.04 -4.46 9.00
N ASP A 88 -4.14 -5.22 8.96
CA ASP A 88 -4.22 -6.45 8.17
C ASP A 88 -4.02 -6.28 6.66
N ARG A 89 -4.39 -5.12 6.09
CA ARG A 89 -4.25 -4.87 4.65
C ARG A 89 -3.90 -3.41 4.32
N ASP A 90 -3.58 -2.64 5.32
CA ASP A 90 -3.41 -1.19 5.17
C ASP A 90 -2.17 -0.84 4.38
N ILE A 91 -1.13 -1.69 4.41
CA ILE A 91 0.12 -1.46 3.67
C ILE A 91 -0.09 -1.68 2.17
N ARG A 92 -0.94 -2.65 1.77
CA ARG A 92 -1.20 -2.98 0.36
C ARG A 92 -2.39 -2.22 -0.20
N THR A 93 -2.35 -0.92 -0.12
CA THR A 93 -3.45 -0.04 -0.57
C THR A 93 -3.04 0.87 -1.73
N ILE A 94 -1.78 0.76 -2.16
CA ILE A 94 -1.21 1.53 -3.26
C ILE A 94 -0.11 0.71 -3.94
N ASP A 95 0.03 0.86 -5.24
CA ASP A 95 1.12 0.26 -6.01
C ASP A 95 2.42 1.06 -5.84
N ILE A 96 3.56 0.35 -5.78
CA ILE A 96 4.86 0.98 -5.59
C ILE A 96 5.24 1.97 -6.71
N ALA A 97 4.71 1.79 -7.93
CA ALA A 97 4.95 2.74 -9.02
C ALA A 97 4.30 4.12 -8.78
N ALA A 98 3.28 4.17 -7.92
CA ALA A 98 2.61 5.41 -7.54
C ALA A 98 3.30 6.14 -6.38
N ILE A 99 4.35 5.55 -5.79
CA ILE A 99 5.03 6.06 -4.59
C ILE A 99 6.24 6.90 -4.98
N ASP A 100 6.36 8.10 -4.40
CA ASP A 100 7.53 8.94 -4.49
C ASP A 100 8.59 8.52 -3.46
N HIS A 101 8.23 8.52 -2.20
CA HIS A 101 9.07 8.05 -1.10
C HIS A 101 8.21 7.58 0.09
N ILE A 102 8.86 6.93 1.05
CA ILE A 102 8.18 6.46 2.27
C ILE A 102 8.92 7.01 3.48
N GLU A 103 8.18 7.61 4.40
CA GLU A 103 8.68 8.11 5.68
C GLU A 103 8.27 7.15 6.79
N VAL A 104 9.23 6.61 7.53
CA VAL A 104 8.97 5.73 8.67
C VAL A 104 9.43 6.39 9.94
N VAL A 105 8.49 6.76 10.79
CA VAL A 105 8.75 7.32 12.13
C VAL A 105 8.66 6.19 13.15
N LYS A 106 9.76 5.99 13.88
CA LYS A 106 9.88 4.93 14.89
C LYS A 106 9.53 5.50 16.27
N GLY A 107 8.63 4.84 16.96
CA GLY A 107 8.14 5.26 18.27
C GLY A 107 6.67 5.62 18.23
N SER A 108 6.00 5.50 19.39
CA SER A 108 4.58 5.82 19.50
C SER A 108 4.33 7.31 19.29
N THR A 109 3.27 7.64 18.56
CA THR A 109 2.83 9.01 18.35
C THR A 109 1.32 9.09 18.30
N ALA A 110 0.75 10.14 18.88
CA ALA A 110 -0.68 10.44 18.83
C ALA A 110 -1.04 11.48 17.76
N LEU A 111 -0.04 11.99 17.03
CA LEU A 111 -0.22 13.09 16.06
C LEU A 111 -1.29 12.81 14.99
N TYR A 112 -1.44 11.57 14.57
CA TYR A 112 -2.38 11.16 13.53
C TYR A 112 -3.55 10.31 14.05
N GLY A 113 -3.78 10.31 15.37
CA GLY A 113 -4.84 9.55 16.02
C GLY A 113 -4.37 8.18 16.53
N ASN A 114 -5.31 7.22 16.64
CA ASN A 114 -5.08 5.90 17.20
C ASN A 114 -4.33 4.99 16.20
N GLY A 115 -3.53 4.05 16.74
CA GLY A 115 -2.91 2.97 15.97
C GLY A 115 -1.39 3.07 15.77
N ALA A 116 -0.76 4.20 16.10
CA ALA A 116 0.70 4.38 15.96
C ALA A 116 1.49 3.90 17.19
N ILE A 117 1.22 2.69 17.69
CA ILE A 117 1.88 2.14 18.89
C ILE A 117 3.35 1.79 18.61
N GLY A 118 3.66 1.24 17.44
CA GLY A 118 5.01 0.93 16.99
C GLY A 118 5.69 2.08 16.25
N GLY A 119 4.89 3.01 15.78
CA GLY A 119 5.30 4.12 14.93
C GLY A 119 4.32 4.36 13.79
N LEU A 120 4.71 5.16 12.82
CA LEU A 120 3.91 5.40 11.64
C LEU A 120 4.72 5.23 10.35
N ILE A 121 4.04 4.86 9.28
CA ILE A 121 4.57 4.72 7.93
C ILE A 121 3.72 5.62 7.03
N ASN A 122 4.30 6.69 6.52
CA ASN A 122 3.62 7.62 5.62
C ASN A 122 4.13 7.39 4.19
N ILE A 123 3.24 6.97 3.33
CA ILE A 123 3.49 6.72 1.91
C ILE A 123 3.17 8.01 1.17
N ILE A 124 4.18 8.63 0.58
CA ILE A 124 4.02 9.86 -0.18
C ILE A 124 3.84 9.51 -1.66
N THR A 125 2.75 9.98 -2.24
CA THR A 125 2.42 9.71 -3.64
C THR A 125 3.23 10.58 -4.59
N LYS A 126 3.53 10.05 -5.78
CA LYS A 126 4.19 10.81 -6.85
C LYS A 126 3.34 12.00 -7.30
N LYS A 127 4.01 13.12 -7.51
CA LYS A 127 3.45 14.34 -8.08
C LYS A 127 4.27 14.78 -9.28
N ASN A 128 3.71 15.61 -10.14
CA ASN A 128 4.47 16.18 -11.24
C ASN A 128 5.57 17.12 -10.71
N THR A 129 6.79 16.92 -11.20
CA THR A 129 7.95 17.76 -10.88
C THR A 129 8.57 18.40 -12.13
N THR A 130 8.03 18.10 -13.33
CA THR A 130 8.54 18.66 -14.58
C THR A 130 7.78 19.92 -15.00
N ASN A 131 8.47 20.78 -15.76
CA ASN A 131 7.86 21.92 -16.42
C ASN A 131 7.42 21.61 -17.87
N ARG A 132 7.62 20.37 -18.34
CA ARG A 132 7.15 19.96 -19.67
C ARG A 132 5.61 19.89 -19.68
N SER A 133 5.03 20.23 -20.84
CA SER A 133 3.57 20.13 -21.01
C SER A 133 3.07 18.69 -20.91
N ILE A 134 3.87 17.73 -21.36
CA ILE A 134 3.61 16.29 -21.24
C ILE A 134 4.94 15.53 -21.17
N ALA A 135 4.96 14.54 -20.31
CA ALA A 135 6.00 13.51 -20.21
C ALA A 135 5.34 12.20 -19.80
N GLY A 136 6.01 11.08 -20.03
CA GLY A 136 5.48 9.78 -19.65
C GLY A 136 6.57 8.74 -19.48
N GLU A 137 6.22 7.68 -18.75
CA GLU A 137 7.08 6.54 -18.51
C GLU A 137 6.23 5.26 -18.59
N THR A 138 6.74 4.28 -19.34
CA THR A 138 6.13 2.95 -19.43
C THR A 138 7.10 1.92 -18.85
N THR A 139 6.63 1.12 -17.92
CA THR A 139 7.40 0.00 -17.34
C THR A 139 6.69 -1.30 -17.61
N LEU A 140 7.40 -2.25 -18.23
CA LEU A 140 6.95 -3.62 -18.43
C LEU A 140 7.84 -4.55 -17.62
N SER A 141 7.24 -5.45 -16.86
CA SER A 141 7.96 -6.41 -16.02
C SER A 141 7.38 -7.81 -16.17
N GLY A 142 8.27 -8.80 -16.19
CA GLY A 142 7.93 -10.22 -16.11
C GLY A 142 8.55 -10.84 -14.86
N SER A 143 7.87 -11.79 -14.24
CA SER A 143 8.38 -12.56 -13.10
C SER A 143 8.11 -14.03 -13.26
N THR A 144 8.94 -14.86 -12.64
CA THR A 144 8.76 -16.31 -12.60
C THR A 144 9.34 -16.89 -11.32
N TYR A 145 8.69 -17.89 -10.76
CA TYR A 145 9.17 -18.58 -9.57
C TYR A 145 10.23 -19.67 -9.87
N ASN A 146 10.37 -20.12 -11.13
CA ASN A 146 11.21 -21.29 -11.46
C ASN A 146 11.93 -21.20 -12.80
N PHE A 147 12.30 -20.01 -13.24
CA PHE A 147 13.00 -19.80 -14.53
C PHE A 147 12.31 -20.48 -15.72
N PHE A 148 10.96 -20.46 -15.75
CA PHE A 148 10.13 -21.06 -16.81
C PHE A 148 10.18 -22.60 -16.89
N ARG A 149 10.77 -23.27 -15.92
CA ARG A 149 11.07 -24.70 -15.95
C ARG A 149 9.83 -25.62 -16.06
N HIS A 150 8.65 -25.16 -15.62
CA HIS A 150 7.42 -25.94 -15.63
C HIS A 150 6.23 -25.23 -16.29
N GLY A 151 6.46 -24.12 -16.99
CA GLY A 151 5.39 -23.32 -17.61
C GLY A 151 4.36 -22.75 -16.61
N LYS A 152 4.72 -22.67 -15.33
CA LYS A 152 3.86 -22.27 -14.22
C LYS A 152 4.54 -21.16 -13.43
N GLY A 153 3.78 -20.40 -12.62
CA GLY A 153 4.35 -19.41 -11.74
C GLY A 153 4.82 -18.13 -12.45
N GLN A 154 4.34 -17.87 -13.65
CA GLN A 154 4.68 -16.69 -14.42
C GLN A 154 3.77 -15.52 -14.06
N GLY A 155 4.35 -14.35 -13.87
CA GLY A 155 3.65 -13.11 -13.62
C GLY A 155 4.08 -12.03 -14.62
N TYR A 156 3.27 -11.01 -14.74
CA TYR A 156 3.58 -9.82 -15.52
C TYR A 156 3.02 -8.58 -14.85
N ARG A 157 3.61 -7.43 -15.17
CA ARG A 157 3.13 -6.14 -14.71
C ARG A 157 3.39 -5.08 -15.76
N ILE A 158 2.39 -4.23 -15.98
CA ILE A 158 2.43 -3.09 -16.86
C ILE A 158 2.16 -1.86 -16.00
N ASN A 159 2.99 -0.85 -16.12
CA ASN A 159 2.76 0.46 -15.51
C ASN A 159 2.91 1.53 -16.57
N GLN A 160 1.96 2.46 -16.60
CA GLN A 160 1.99 3.66 -17.45
C GLN A 160 1.80 4.88 -16.58
N GLN A 161 2.72 5.83 -16.69
CA GLN A 161 2.65 7.12 -16.05
C GLN A 161 2.65 8.22 -17.10
N VAL A 162 1.76 9.19 -16.95
CA VAL A 162 1.71 10.42 -17.76
C VAL A 162 1.62 11.61 -16.83
N TYR A 163 2.45 12.61 -17.05
CA TYR A 163 2.51 13.78 -16.18
C TYR A 163 2.98 15.01 -16.96
N GLY A 164 2.66 16.18 -16.44
CA GLY A 164 3.04 17.42 -17.08
C GLY A 164 2.49 18.67 -16.39
N ARG A 165 2.81 19.82 -17.01
CA ARG A 165 2.35 21.14 -16.56
C ARG A 165 1.85 21.96 -17.74
N LEU A 166 0.66 22.55 -17.58
CA LEU A 166 0.00 23.44 -18.53
C LEU A 166 -0.29 24.77 -17.83
N GLY A 167 0.66 25.69 -17.89
CA GLY A 167 0.56 26.97 -17.17
C GLY A 167 0.53 26.76 -15.66
N GLN A 168 -0.61 27.12 -15.04
CA GLN A 168 -0.82 26.99 -13.59
C GLN A 168 -1.33 25.62 -13.16
N PHE A 169 -1.68 24.77 -14.11
CA PHE A 169 -2.19 23.40 -13.88
C PHE A 169 -1.07 22.38 -14.05
N ASP A 170 -0.90 21.51 -13.07
CA ASP A 170 -0.04 20.33 -13.17
C ASP A 170 -0.81 19.05 -12.88
N TYR A 171 -0.37 17.97 -13.52
CA TYR A 171 -1.04 16.68 -13.42
C TYR A 171 -0.06 15.53 -13.44
N LEU A 172 -0.45 14.44 -12.75
CA LEU A 172 0.16 13.13 -12.84
C LEU A 172 -0.95 12.08 -12.79
N VAL A 173 -0.96 11.20 -13.79
CA VAL A 173 -1.83 10.01 -13.83
C VAL A 173 -0.93 8.80 -13.94
N ASN A 174 -1.07 7.85 -13.04
CA ASN A 174 -0.37 6.57 -13.03
C ASN A 174 -1.39 5.43 -13.05
N GLY A 175 -1.21 4.48 -13.97
CA GLY A 175 -1.98 3.24 -14.03
C GLY A 175 -1.04 2.04 -13.94
N ALA A 176 -1.31 1.12 -13.03
CA ALA A 176 -0.60 -0.14 -12.91
C ALA A 176 -1.57 -1.31 -12.97
N PHE A 177 -1.21 -2.32 -13.75
CA PHE A 177 -1.93 -3.58 -13.85
C PHE A 177 -0.93 -4.73 -13.82
N GLY A 178 -1.22 -5.76 -13.05
CA GLY A 178 -0.35 -6.92 -12.97
C GLY A 178 -1.07 -8.19 -12.56
N ARG A 179 -0.40 -9.31 -12.83
CA ARG A 179 -0.77 -10.62 -12.35
C ARG A 179 0.47 -11.32 -11.79
N THR A 180 0.36 -11.85 -10.59
CA THR A 180 1.34 -12.80 -10.06
C THR A 180 0.96 -14.22 -10.49
N GLY A 181 1.93 -15.05 -10.84
CA GLY A 181 1.69 -16.46 -11.11
C GLY A 181 1.53 -17.29 -9.84
N SER A 182 1.12 -18.54 -9.98
CA SER A 182 1.04 -19.47 -8.85
C SER A 182 2.40 -19.67 -8.20
N ALA A 183 2.45 -19.58 -6.88
CA ALA A 183 3.68 -19.85 -6.13
C ALA A 183 4.04 -21.34 -6.20
N ILE A 184 5.34 -21.66 -6.42
CA ILE A 184 5.86 -23.01 -6.63
C ILE A 184 7.08 -23.18 -5.73
N ASP A 185 7.19 -24.34 -5.10
CA ASP A 185 8.36 -24.73 -4.31
C ASP A 185 9.53 -25.24 -5.19
N GLY A 186 10.65 -25.60 -4.57
CA GLY A 186 11.84 -26.09 -5.25
C GLY A 186 11.63 -27.41 -6.02
N ASP A 187 10.64 -28.21 -5.63
CA ASP A 187 10.25 -29.47 -6.28
C ASP A 187 9.24 -29.29 -7.42
N GLY A 188 8.81 -28.05 -7.66
CA GLY A 188 7.80 -27.72 -8.70
C GLY A 188 6.37 -27.98 -8.27
N LYS A 189 6.10 -28.17 -6.97
CA LYS A 189 4.77 -28.30 -6.42
C LYS A 189 4.18 -26.92 -6.14
N PHE A 190 2.88 -26.76 -6.36
CA PHE A 190 2.21 -25.52 -5.98
C PHE A 190 2.19 -25.36 -4.46
N ILE A 191 2.57 -24.17 -3.99
CA ILE A 191 2.35 -23.76 -2.61
C ILE A 191 0.87 -23.50 -2.40
N SER A 192 0.37 -23.78 -1.19
CA SER A 192 -1.03 -23.53 -0.84
C SER A 192 -1.45 -22.10 -1.21
N PRO A 193 -2.57 -21.91 -1.91
CA PRO A 193 -3.08 -20.59 -2.26
C PRO A 193 -3.58 -19.80 -1.05
N ARG A 194 -3.77 -20.45 0.09
CA ARG A 194 -4.33 -19.85 1.30
C ARG A 194 -3.48 -18.69 1.78
N TYR A 195 -4.07 -17.49 1.85
CA TYR A 195 -3.38 -16.24 2.19
C TYR A 195 -2.18 -15.91 1.30
N GLY A 196 -1.99 -16.63 0.20
CA GLY A 196 -0.87 -16.41 -0.72
C GLY A 196 -1.11 -15.24 -1.67
N LEU A 197 0.00 -14.74 -2.26
CA LEU A 197 -0.03 -13.71 -3.31
C LEU A 197 -0.06 -14.31 -4.72
N GLY A 198 -0.02 -15.63 -4.86
CA GLY A 198 -0.10 -16.33 -6.15
C GLY A 198 -1.45 -16.15 -6.82
N ASP A 199 -1.44 -16.17 -8.15
CA ASP A 199 -2.63 -16.00 -9.01
C ASP A 199 -3.46 -14.75 -8.67
N THR A 200 -2.79 -13.66 -8.32
CA THR A 200 -3.43 -12.41 -7.88
C THR A 200 -3.36 -11.38 -8.99
N TYR A 201 -4.51 -10.83 -9.36
CA TYR A 201 -4.62 -9.65 -10.24
C TYR A 201 -4.61 -8.39 -9.39
N THR A 202 -3.74 -7.46 -9.76
CA THR A 202 -3.60 -6.16 -9.08
C THR A 202 -3.88 -5.05 -10.08
N THR A 203 -4.67 -4.06 -9.68
CA THR A 203 -4.92 -2.83 -10.42
C THR A 203 -4.74 -1.64 -9.50
N ASN A 204 -4.00 -0.64 -9.93
CA ASN A 204 -3.90 0.65 -9.24
C ASN A 204 -4.05 1.80 -10.23
N VAL A 205 -4.77 2.83 -9.82
CA VAL A 205 -4.86 4.11 -10.53
C VAL A 205 -4.60 5.21 -9.54
N LEU A 206 -3.59 6.05 -9.79
CA LEU A 206 -3.31 7.27 -9.04
C LEU A 206 -3.51 8.47 -9.96
N VAL A 207 -4.24 9.46 -9.47
CA VAL A 207 -4.41 10.78 -10.11
C VAL A 207 -4.02 11.85 -9.11
N ASN A 208 -3.07 12.68 -9.47
CA ASN A 208 -2.68 13.88 -8.74
C ASN A 208 -2.81 15.09 -9.67
N LEU A 209 -3.63 16.05 -9.26
CA LEU A 209 -3.88 17.30 -9.97
C LEU A 209 -3.53 18.46 -9.06
N GLY A 210 -2.89 19.46 -9.60
CA GLY A 210 -2.53 20.68 -8.89
C GLY A 210 -2.88 21.92 -9.70
N TYR A 211 -3.41 22.93 -9.05
CA TYR A 211 -3.69 24.22 -9.65
C TYR A 211 -3.19 25.35 -8.77
N SER A 212 -2.31 26.18 -9.30
CA SER A 212 -1.75 27.35 -8.62
C SER A 212 -2.63 28.56 -8.92
N LEU A 213 -3.54 28.91 -7.97
CA LEU A 213 -4.39 30.10 -8.08
C LEU A 213 -3.57 31.40 -8.10
N SER A 214 -2.46 31.39 -7.38
CA SER A 214 -1.48 32.46 -7.29
C SER A 214 -0.14 31.90 -6.81
N PRO A 215 0.97 32.67 -6.75
CA PRO A 215 2.22 32.22 -6.17
C PRO A 215 2.13 31.75 -4.71
N LYS A 216 1.09 32.19 -3.99
CA LYS A 216 0.86 31.83 -2.59
C LYS A 216 -0.24 30.79 -2.39
N ASN A 217 -1.19 30.65 -3.32
CA ASN A 217 -2.40 29.86 -3.16
C ASN A 217 -2.43 28.69 -4.15
N ARG A 218 -2.64 27.49 -3.65
CA ARG A 218 -2.68 26.26 -4.45
C ARG A 218 -3.79 25.33 -4.00
N ILE A 219 -4.44 24.69 -4.97
CA ILE A 219 -5.37 23.58 -4.76
C ILE A 219 -4.74 22.31 -5.30
N GLU A 220 -4.87 21.23 -4.54
CA GLU A 220 -4.41 19.89 -4.92
C GLU A 220 -5.54 18.87 -4.74
N LEU A 221 -5.72 18.01 -5.72
CA LEU A 221 -6.60 16.84 -5.66
C LEU A 221 -5.76 15.58 -5.85
N MET A 222 -5.94 14.63 -4.95
CA MET A 222 -5.41 13.27 -5.11
C MET A 222 -6.56 12.27 -5.11
N TYR A 223 -6.48 11.30 -6.00
CA TYR A 223 -7.32 10.11 -5.96
C TYR A 223 -6.47 8.88 -6.22
N ASN A 224 -6.59 7.87 -5.34
CA ASN A 224 -5.98 6.56 -5.51
C ASN A 224 -7.04 5.48 -5.45
N PHE A 225 -7.05 4.63 -6.46
CA PHE A 225 -7.83 3.39 -6.50
C PHE A 225 -6.87 2.20 -6.48
N TYR A 226 -7.16 1.22 -5.63
CA TYR A 226 -6.40 -0.03 -5.58
C TYR A 226 -7.34 -1.23 -5.50
N ARG A 227 -7.02 -2.27 -6.24
CA ARG A 227 -7.71 -3.56 -6.25
C ARG A 227 -6.69 -4.69 -6.33
N SER A 228 -6.93 -5.76 -5.57
CA SER A 228 -6.08 -6.96 -5.58
C SER A 228 -6.96 -8.18 -5.26
N LEU A 229 -7.19 -9.04 -6.24
CA LEU A 229 -8.03 -10.24 -6.10
C LEU A 229 -7.25 -11.47 -6.52
N GLN A 230 -7.34 -12.53 -5.71
CA GLN A 230 -6.79 -13.83 -6.04
C GLN A 230 -7.81 -14.64 -6.85
N ASP A 231 -7.50 -14.89 -8.12
CA ASP A 231 -8.25 -15.75 -9.02
C ASP A 231 -7.42 -17.00 -9.33
N THR A 232 -7.57 -18.02 -8.48
CA THR A 232 -6.80 -19.25 -8.57
C THR A 232 -7.71 -20.48 -8.74
N LYS A 233 -7.22 -21.47 -9.51
CA LYS A 233 -7.81 -22.80 -9.62
C LYS A 233 -7.24 -23.78 -8.59
N LEU A 234 -6.37 -23.30 -7.70
CA LEU A 234 -5.78 -24.11 -6.65
C LEU A 234 -6.66 -24.09 -5.40
N ILE A 235 -6.74 -25.22 -4.75
CA ILE A 235 -7.31 -25.35 -3.40
C ILE A 235 -6.24 -25.83 -2.43
N PRO A 236 -6.30 -25.45 -1.14
CA PRO A 236 -5.35 -25.92 -0.13
C PRO A 236 -5.55 -27.43 0.10
N PHE A 237 -4.44 -28.15 0.20
CA PHE A 237 -4.42 -29.58 0.51
C PHE A 237 -3.31 -29.92 1.49
N GLY A 238 -3.56 -30.82 2.42
CA GLY A 238 -2.58 -31.22 3.45
C GLY A 238 -2.40 -30.15 4.53
N GLY A 239 -1.20 -30.08 5.09
CA GLY A 239 -0.87 -29.09 6.12
C GLY A 239 -1.16 -29.57 7.54
N LYS A 240 -0.40 -30.56 8.00
CA LYS A 240 -0.36 -30.93 9.43
C LYS A 240 0.89 -30.32 10.05
N TYR A 241 0.71 -29.60 11.16
CA TYR A 241 1.81 -28.94 11.86
C TYR A 241 2.94 -29.93 12.16
N LEU A 242 4.17 -29.58 11.79
CA LEU A 242 5.40 -30.40 11.91
C LEU A 242 5.39 -31.78 11.19
N GLN A 243 4.33 -32.13 10.44
CA GLN A 243 4.23 -33.43 9.76
C GLN A 243 4.25 -33.31 8.23
N SER A 244 3.48 -32.36 7.69
CA SER A 244 3.40 -32.21 6.24
C SER A 244 3.11 -30.75 5.85
N PRO A 245 3.74 -30.24 4.77
CA PRO A 245 3.46 -28.91 4.26
C PRO A 245 2.04 -28.81 3.71
N SER A 246 1.47 -27.64 3.70
CA SER A 246 0.25 -27.33 2.96
C SER A 246 0.64 -27.02 1.51
N ILE A 247 0.05 -27.74 0.57
CA ILE A 247 0.28 -27.57 -0.87
C ILE A 247 -0.99 -27.08 -1.57
N GLY A 248 -0.83 -26.58 -2.79
CA GLY A 248 -1.93 -26.27 -3.70
C GLY A 248 -2.17 -27.43 -4.65
N ILE A 249 -3.41 -27.86 -4.78
CA ILE A 249 -3.82 -28.82 -5.82
C ILE A 249 -4.88 -28.18 -6.71
N ILE A 250 -4.97 -28.59 -7.97
CA ILE A 250 -6.05 -28.14 -8.86
C ILE A 250 -7.36 -28.74 -8.36
N GLY A 251 -8.35 -27.90 -8.15
CA GLY A 251 -9.65 -28.32 -7.63
C GLY A 251 -10.70 -27.23 -7.79
N SER A 252 -11.93 -27.56 -7.46
CA SER A 252 -13.04 -26.60 -7.46
C SER A 252 -13.14 -25.91 -6.11
N LYS A 253 -13.22 -24.58 -6.12
CA LYS A 253 -13.57 -23.81 -4.92
C LYS A 253 -14.95 -24.23 -4.41
N ASP A 254 -15.19 -24.03 -3.12
CA ASP A 254 -16.54 -24.15 -2.58
C ASP A 254 -17.48 -23.20 -3.33
N PRO A 255 -18.70 -23.66 -3.71
CA PRO A 255 -19.64 -22.82 -4.46
C PRO A 255 -20.03 -21.50 -3.74
N GLN A 256 -19.88 -21.46 -2.42
CA GLN A 256 -20.14 -20.26 -1.61
C GLN A 256 -18.93 -19.33 -1.52
N ALA A 257 -17.74 -19.79 -1.91
CA ALA A 257 -16.52 -19.00 -1.85
C ALA A 257 -16.46 -17.99 -2.99
N VAL A 258 -16.11 -16.75 -2.66
CA VAL A 258 -15.75 -15.72 -3.65
C VAL A 258 -14.26 -15.43 -3.58
N ASP A 259 -13.71 -14.82 -4.63
CA ASP A 259 -12.30 -14.50 -4.69
C ASP A 259 -11.87 -13.60 -3.51
N GLU A 260 -10.82 -14.03 -2.82
CA GLU A 260 -10.26 -13.27 -1.71
C GLU A 260 -9.42 -12.08 -2.20
N GLY A 261 -9.26 -11.11 -1.33
CA GLY A 261 -8.44 -9.93 -1.59
C GLY A 261 -9.20 -8.62 -1.40
N THR A 262 -8.56 -7.55 -1.82
CA THR A 262 -9.13 -6.21 -1.76
C THR A 262 -9.94 -5.94 -3.02
N ARG A 263 -11.25 -5.90 -2.89
CA ARG A 263 -12.17 -5.59 -3.99
C ARG A 263 -12.03 -4.16 -4.46
N TYR A 264 -11.86 -3.26 -3.52
CA TYR A 264 -11.51 -1.87 -3.77
C TYR A 264 -10.89 -1.23 -2.52
N ASN A 265 -10.00 -0.30 -2.76
CA ASN A 265 -9.56 0.70 -1.80
C ASN A 265 -9.53 2.04 -2.54
N HIS A 266 -10.36 2.98 -2.11
CA HIS A 266 -10.44 4.33 -2.62
C HIS A 266 -9.86 5.28 -1.58
N ASN A 267 -9.00 6.18 -2.00
CA ASN A 267 -8.50 7.28 -1.19
C ASN A 267 -8.58 8.57 -2.01
N ALA A 268 -9.09 9.62 -1.43
CA ALA A 268 -9.14 10.91 -2.08
C ALA A 268 -8.95 12.04 -1.08
N TYR A 269 -8.31 13.11 -1.51
CA TYR A 269 -8.35 14.38 -0.81
C TYR A 269 -8.41 15.56 -1.77
N LEU A 270 -9.01 16.63 -1.28
CA LEU A 270 -8.91 17.97 -1.83
C LEU A 270 -8.22 18.84 -0.78
N LYS A 271 -7.11 19.47 -1.15
CA LYS A 271 -6.29 20.27 -0.26
C LYS A 271 -6.12 21.67 -0.82
N PHE A 272 -6.27 22.67 0.03
CA PHE A 272 -5.93 24.05 -0.22
C PHE A 272 -4.76 24.45 0.66
N THR A 273 -3.75 25.08 0.05
CA THR A 273 -2.62 25.67 0.76
C THR A 273 -2.54 27.16 0.45
N SER A 274 -2.30 27.97 1.48
CA SER A 274 -2.06 29.41 1.35
C SER A 274 -0.85 29.80 2.17
N LYS A 275 0.16 30.36 1.51
CA LYS A 275 1.36 30.88 2.17
C LYS A 275 1.10 32.31 2.66
N ASP A 276 1.61 32.63 3.85
CA ASP A 276 1.48 33.94 4.47
C ASP A 276 0.03 34.47 4.51
N ILE A 277 -0.94 33.60 4.87
CA ILE A 277 -2.34 34.01 5.03
C ILE A 277 -2.48 35.09 6.12
N PHE A 278 -1.67 34.95 7.18
CA PHE A 278 -1.34 35.97 8.16
C PHE A 278 0.19 36.17 8.15
N LYS A 279 0.67 37.26 8.71
CA LYS A 279 2.12 37.55 8.79
C LYS A 279 2.84 36.34 9.40
N HIS A 280 3.74 35.70 8.61
CA HIS A 280 4.52 34.50 8.97
C HIS A 280 3.71 33.23 9.26
N THR A 281 2.45 33.15 8.78
CA THR A 281 1.58 32.00 9.01
C THR A 281 1.07 31.42 7.69
N ASP A 282 1.35 30.14 7.46
CA ASP A 282 0.84 29.37 6.33
C ASP A 282 -0.41 28.59 6.77
N LEU A 283 -1.38 28.48 5.87
CA LEU A 283 -2.60 27.66 6.04
C LEU A 283 -2.53 26.44 5.15
N GLU A 284 -2.84 25.27 5.72
CA GLU A 284 -3.23 24.07 4.98
C GLU A 284 -4.61 23.62 5.43
N ALA A 285 -5.57 23.51 4.50
CA ALA A 285 -6.89 22.99 4.77
C ALA A 285 -7.19 21.83 3.80
N SER A 286 -7.73 20.73 4.29
CA SER A 286 -8.07 19.59 3.45
C SER A 286 -9.32 18.88 3.92
N VAL A 287 -10.07 18.36 2.95
CA VAL A 287 -11.12 17.36 3.14
C VAL A 287 -10.67 16.06 2.49
N TYR A 288 -10.94 14.94 3.13
CA TYR A 288 -10.51 13.63 2.63
C TYR A 288 -11.56 12.57 2.89
N GLY A 289 -11.50 11.52 2.05
CA GLY A 289 -12.33 10.33 2.21
C GLY A 289 -11.58 9.08 1.79
N SER A 290 -11.89 7.97 2.43
CA SER A 290 -11.41 6.66 2.02
C SER A 290 -12.49 5.60 2.16
N GLY A 291 -12.40 4.53 1.35
CA GLY A 291 -13.29 3.40 1.42
C GLY A 291 -12.58 2.12 1.04
N ILE A 292 -12.66 1.10 1.89
CA ILE A 292 -12.06 -0.20 1.64
C ILE A 292 -13.09 -1.31 1.72
N TYR A 293 -12.96 -2.30 0.85
CA TYR A 293 -13.66 -3.57 0.93
C TYR A 293 -12.71 -4.71 0.65
N THR A 294 -12.43 -5.51 1.66
CA THR A 294 -11.52 -6.66 1.62
C THR A 294 -12.24 -7.91 2.07
N ILE A 295 -12.05 -9.02 1.33
CA ILE A 295 -12.58 -10.35 1.61
C ILE A 295 -11.40 -11.25 1.95
N PHE A 296 -11.55 -12.03 3.01
CA PHE A 296 -10.55 -12.99 3.47
C PHE A 296 -10.84 -14.39 2.92
N ASP A 297 -10.00 -15.36 3.27
CA ASP A 297 -10.16 -16.74 2.81
C ASP A 297 -11.47 -17.38 3.29
N PHE A 298 -12.00 -18.25 2.45
CA PHE A 298 -13.16 -19.07 2.80
C PHE A 298 -12.75 -20.18 3.77
N ARG A 299 -13.54 -20.37 4.81
CA ARG A 299 -13.37 -21.45 5.77
C ARG A 299 -14.58 -22.36 5.74
N LYS A 300 -14.32 -23.66 5.63
CA LYS A 300 -15.34 -24.68 5.75
C LYS A 300 -15.53 -25.05 7.21
N ALA A 301 -16.77 -25.27 7.63
CA ALA A 301 -17.08 -25.74 8.98
C ALA A 301 -16.29 -27.02 9.29
N ASN A 302 -15.74 -27.11 10.49
CA ASN A 302 -15.04 -28.28 10.97
C ASN A 302 -15.76 -28.84 12.19
N PRO A 303 -16.53 -29.93 12.04
CA PRO A 303 -17.28 -30.53 13.15
C PRO A 303 -16.41 -30.98 14.32
N ALA A 304 -15.11 -31.22 14.09
CA ALA A 304 -14.16 -31.59 15.15
C ALA A 304 -13.69 -30.41 16.02
N GLN A 305 -14.01 -29.18 15.62
CA GLN A 305 -13.66 -27.96 16.38
C GLN A 305 -14.87 -27.02 16.54
N PRO A 306 -15.91 -27.45 17.26
CA PRO A 306 -17.22 -26.79 17.28
C PRO A 306 -17.21 -25.34 17.79
N ARG A 307 -16.21 -24.93 18.57
CA ARG A 307 -16.18 -23.57 19.16
C ARG A 307 -15.80 -22.45 18.20
N TRP A 308 -15.13 -22.76 17.08
CA TRP A 308 -14.54 -21.75 16.20
C TRP A 308 -14.99 -21.83 14.75
N GLU A 309 -15.51 -22.98 14.32
CA GLU A 309 -15.82 -23.28 12.92
C GLU A 309 -17.19 -23.95 12.78
N GLU A 310 -18.20 -23.46 13.50
CA GLU A 310 -19.57 -24.04 13.46
C GLU A 310 -20.24 -23.83 12.11
N THR A 311 -19.85 -22.77 11.38
CA THR A 311 -20.43 -22.45 10.08
C THR A 311 -19.35 -22.22 9.03
N SER A 312 -19.60 -22.71 7.83
CA SER A 312 -18.79 -22.33 6.66
C SER A 312 -19.02 -20.87 6.32
N GLY A 313 -17.97 -20.17 5.90
CA GLY A 313 -18.14 -18.79 5.49
C GLY A 313 -16.85 -18.07 5.18
N GLN A 314 -17.00 -16.81 4.80
CA GLN A 314 -15.92 -15.93 4.42
C GLN A 314 -16.09 -14.59 5.12
N SER A 315 -15.06 -14.17 5.87
CA SER A 315 -15.10 -12.87 6.55
C SER A 315 -14.73 -11.74 5.60
N ALA A 316 -15.28 -10.57 5.82
CA ALA A 316 -14.97 -9.37 5.06
C ALA A 316 -14.90 -8.15 5.97
N VAL A 317 -14.11 -7.16 5.55
CA VAL A 317 -14.06 -5.83 6.15
C VAL A 317 -14.50 -4.82 5.09
N LYS A 318 -15.49 -4.01 5.46
CA LYS A 318 -15.94 -2.87 4.66
C LYS A 318 -15.97 -1.64 5.54
N ASP A 319 -15.18 -0.63 5.19
CA ASP A 319 -15.06 0.60 5.98
C ASP A 319 -15.11 1.83 5.06
N ARG A 320 -15.61 2.94 5.60
CA ARG A 320 -15.63 4.24 4.95
C ARG A 320 -15.29 5.32 5.95
N LYS A 321 -14.44 6.25 5.56
CA LYS A 321 -14.00 7.36 6.39
C LYS A 321 -14.13 8.65 5.63
N PHE A 322 -14.50 9.70 6.37
CA PHE A 322 -14.49 11.09 5.90
C PHE A 322 -13.87 11.93 7.00
N GLY A 323 -13.15 12.95 6.62
CA GLY A 323 -12.56 13.87 7.56
C GLY A 323 -12.19 15.19 6.93
N PHE A 324 -11.92 16.14 7.79
CA PHE A 324 -11.30 17.40 7.41
C PHE A 324 -10.12 17.70 8.34
N ARG A 325 -9.18 18.47 7.85
CA ARG A 325 -8.04 18.95 8.63
C ARG A 325 -7.74 20.38 8.24
N THR A 326 -7.50 21.20 9.23
CA THR A 326 -6.98 22.56 9.06
C THR A 326 -5.77 22.72 9.95
N GLN A 327 -4.72 23.30 9.41
CA GLN A 327 -3.46 23.52 10.09
C GLN A 327 -2.91 24.90 9.77
N PHE A 328 -2.46 25.60 10.81
CA PHE A 328 -1.76 26.88 10.72
C PHE A 328 -0.31 26.65 11.13
N ASN A 329 0.62 27.01 10.27
CA ASN A 329 2.06 26.89 10.52
C ASN A 329 2.65 28.29 10.64
N THR A 330 2.96 28.70 11.86
CA THR A 330 3.59 30.00 12.15
C THR A 330 5.08 29.82 12.28
N ARG A 331 5.86 30.69 11.61
CA ARG A 331 7.32 30.73 11.61
C ARG A 331 7.86 31.75 12.59
#